data_c1ac14acfd49392623437a9cac7acd8a
#
_entry.id   c1ac14acfd49392623437a9cac7acd8a
#
_cell.length_a   1.000
_cell.length_b   1.000
_cell.length_c   1.000
_cell.angle_alpha   90.00
_cell.angle_beta   90.00
_cell.angle_gamma   90.00
#
_symmetry.space_group_name_H-M   'P 1'
#
loop_
_entity.id
_entity.type
_entity.pdbx_description
1 polymer ?
#
loop_
_entity_poly.entity_id
_entity_poly.type
_entity_poly.pdbx_seq_one_letter_code
_entity_poly.pdbx_strand_id
1 'polypeptide(L)'
;MMSGGLTGSRIAAVVTGLGVTAALFAAGIVAPLSMATAAARTGAAGDTAPSLHVSGNRLLNARGAQVVLHGVDRSGGEYACVQGWGLWDGPMNQSAVSAMKKWHINAVRVPLNEACWNGESYVNSKYRGASYRKSVEAYVSLLNRNGLVAILDLHWTDGAYTGPSAGCSSAQAVCQKPMPDRAEAVPFWRSVARTFKHDDSVIFDLFNEPYPETAPGASESEAWRCWLHGGHCTGISYYVAGMQTLVNTVRATGAKNVIMLGGLGYASDLSQWLRYEPADPDHNLAASWHAYNFGGCHVRACWNGQVAPVIRKVPLIAGEIGENDCADDYINPLMAWLDARSASYLAWAWNADFSCGSGPSLITNYHGSPTGFGSGYRAHLLSLRS
;
A
#
# COMPACT_ATOMS: atom_id res chain seq x y z
N MET A 1 -60.81 -15.79 -16.16
CA MET A 1 -62.12 -15.35 -15.63
C MET A 1 -61.93 -13.92 -15.18
N MET A 2 -62.53 -13.01 -15.88
CA MET A 2 -63.26 -11.81 -15.53
C MET A 2 -62.45 -10.77 -14.72
N SER A 3 -62.12 -9.62 -15.30
CA SER A 3 -62.90 -8.54 -15.90
C SER A 3 -63.30 -7.46 -14.92
N GLY A 4 -63.02 -6.24 -15.32
CA GLY A 4 -63.66 -5.00 -14.88
C GLY A 4 -62.68 -4.03 -14.20
N GLY A 5 -62.43 -2.84 -14.67
CA GLY A 5 -63.05 -2.01 -15.69
C GLY A 5 -63.34 -0.64 -15.13
N LEU A 6 -62.73 0.40 -15.77
CA LEU A 6 -63.24 1.75 -16.07
C LEU A 6 -63.75 2.62 -14.89
N THR A 7 -63.53 3.86 -14.76
CA THR A 7 -63.63 5.11 -15.54
C THR A 7 -63.34 6.25 -14.59
N GLY A 8 -62.78 7.32 -14.79
CA GLY A 8 -62.98 8.40 -15.73
C GLY A 8 -63.35 9.68 -15.02
N SER A 9 -62.76 10.79 -15.20
CA SER A 9 -63.38 12.01 -15.74
C SER A 9 -62.60 13.29 -15.36
N ARG A 10 -62.50 14.06 -16.35
CA ARG A 10 -61.97 15.46 -16.42
C ARG A 10 -62.84 16.41 -15.64
N ILE A 11 -62.32 17.57 -15.28
CA ILE A 11 -62.96 18.90 -15.59
C ILE A 11 -61.89 20.01 -15.46
N ALA A 12 -61.86 20.86 -16.47
CA ALA A 12 -61.12 22.10 -16.55
C ALA A 12 -61.99 23.26 -16.05
N ALA A 13 -61.38 24.31 -15.56
CA ALA A 13 -61.99 25.64 -15.56
C ALA A 13 -60.92 26.74 -15.66
N VAL A 14 -61.08 27.53 -16.66
CA VAL A 14 -60.45 28.81 -16.99
C VAL A 14 -61.13 29.91 -16.24
N VAL A 15 -60.46 30.93 -15.73
CA VAL A 15 -60.92 32.33 -15.76
C VAL A 15 -59.76 33.33 -15.68
N THR A 16 -59.80 34.25 -16.57
CA THR A 16 -59.07 35.47 -16.91
C THR A 16 -59.14 36.58 -15.89
N GLY A 17 -58.10 37.41 -15.81
CA GLY A 17 -58.13 38.71 -15.16
C GLY A 17 -56.97 39.60 -15.63
N LEU A 18 -57.29 40.55 -16.53
CA LEU A 18 -56.39 41.64 -16.94
C LEU A 18 -56.20 42.66 -15.81
N GLY A 19 -55.03 43.20 -15.68
CA GLY A 19 -54.67 44.35 -14.91
C GLY A 19 -53.43 45.05 -15.48
N VAL A 20 -53.67 46.15 -16.21
CA VAL A 20 -52.66 47.08 -16.75
C VAL A 20 -52.27 48.07 -15.68
N THR A 21 -51.01 48.32 -15.40
CA THR A 21 -50.50 49.61 -14.92
C THR A 21 -49.02 49.82 -15.25
N ALA A 22 -48.84 50.87 -15.89
CA ALA A 22 -47.81 51.85 -16.24
C ALA A 22 -46.31 51.57 -15.84
N ALA A 23 -45.49 51.85 -16.82
CA ALA A 23 -44.06 51.93 -16.83
C ALA A 23 -43.51 53.15 -16.05
N LEU A 24 -42.38 52.88 -15.35
CA LEU A 24 -41.42 53.94 -15.02
C LEU A 24 -40.05 53.48 -15.44
N PHE A 25 -39.44 54.08 -16.44
CA PHE A 25 -38.09 53.92 -16.89
C PHE A 25 -37.13 54.55 -15.87
N ALA A 26 -36.34 53.78 -15.21
CA ALA A 26 -35.12 54.21 -14.56
C ALA A 26 -33.95 53.68 -15.36
N ALA A 27 -33.20 54.53 -16.03
CA ALA A 27 -31.97 54.24 -16.72
C ALA A 27 -30.87 53.93 -15.70
N GLY A 28 -30.63 52.65 -15.45
CA GLY A 28 -29.49 52.16 -14.67
C GLY A 28 -28.32 51.93 -15.59
N ILE A 29 -27.24 52.66 -15.38
CA ILE A 29 -25.95 52.48 -16.04
C ILE A 29 -25.39 51.12 -15.60
N VAL A 30 -25.39 50.15 -16.51
CA VAL A 30 -24.74 48.85 -16.29
C VAL A 30 -23.26 49.01 -16.64
N ALA A 31 -22.40 49.11 -15.63
CA ALA A 31 -20.98 48.99 -15.81
C ALA A 31 -20.64 47.49 -16.17
N PRO A 32 -19.80 47.23 -17.17
CA PRO A 32 -19.41 45.87 -17.48
C PRO A 32 -18.55 45.32 -16.32
N LEU A 33 -19.05 44.27 -15.65
CA LEU A 33 -18.21 43.44 -14.81
C LEU A 33 -17.17 42.74 -15.72
N SER A 34 -15.94 43.24 -15.68
CA SER A 34 -14.80 42.50 -16.19
C SER A 34 -14.68 41.22 -15.39
N MET A 35 -15.13 40.09 -15.93
CA MET A 35 -14.75 38.79 -15.47
C MET A 35 -13.24 38.63 -15.73
N ALA A 36 -12.43 38.93 -14.73
CA ALA A 36 -11.05 38.50 -14.71
C ALA A 36 -11.07 36.96 -14.70
N THR A 37 -10.89 36.34 -15.87
CA THR A 37 -10.55 34.95 -15.97
C THR A 37 -9.22 34.80 -15.25
N ALA A 38 -9.28 34.28 -14.02
CA ALA A 38 -8.11 33.76 -13.36
C ALA A 38 -7.59 32.58 -14.22
N ALA A 39 -6.65 32.91 -15.10
CA ALA A 39 -5.87 31.89 -15.78
C ALA A 39 -5.21 31.06 -14.67
N ALA A 40 -5.70 29.86 -14.48
CA ALA A 40 -5.02 28.86 -13.67
C ALA A 40 -3.62 28.74 -14.27
N ARG A 41 -2.62 29.30 -13.58
CA ARG A 41 -1.23 29.01 -13.86
C ARG A 41 -1.03 27.53 -13.53
N THR A 42 -1.15 26.69 -14.54
CA THR A 42 -0.56 25.37 -14.55
C THR A 42 0.96 25.57 -14.67
N GLY A 43 1.56 26.07 -13.59
CA GLY A 43 2.98 25.90 -13.39
C GLY A 43 3.18 24.43 -13.07
N ALA A 44 3.91 23.73 -13.89
CA ALA A 44 4.51 22.46 -13.52
C ALA A 44 5.52 22.72 -12.39
N ALA A 45 5.01 22.86 -11.15
CA ALA A 45 5.78 22.55 -9.98
C ALA A 45 5.99 21.04 -10.09
N GLY A 46 7.25 20.57 -10.16
CA GLY A 46 7.54 19.16 -10.16
C GLY A 46 6.76 18.50 -9.03
N ASP A 47 5.89 17.55 -9.39
CA ASP A 47 4.98 16.91 -8.45
C ASP A 47 5.83 16.17 -7.40
N THR A 48 6.00 16.78 -6.24
CA THR A 48 6.53 16.05 -5.08
C THR A 48 5.45 15.10 -4.58
N ALA A 49 5.86 13.98 -4.01
CA ALA A 49 4.93 13.03 -3.41
C ALA A 49 4.04 13.72 -2.37
N PRO A 50 2.74 13.41 -2.32
CA PRO A 50 1.82 14.05 -1.38
C PRO A 50 2.08 13.59 0.05
N SER A 51 2.03 14.52 1.01
CA SER A 51 1.88 14.16 2.44
C SER A 51 0.56 13.44 2.64
N LEU A 52 0.57 12.32 3.38
CA LEU A 52 -0.58 11.46 3.55
C LEU A 52 -1.01 11.36 5.02
N HIS A 53 -2.32 11.23 5.22
CA HIS A 53 -2.90 10.86 6.50
C HIS A 53 -4.19 10.06 6.29
N VAL A 54 -4.58 9.32 7.32
CA VAL A 54 -5.83 8.54 7.33
C VAL A 54 -6.99 9.41 7.80
N SER A 55 -8.12 9.31 7.12
CA SER A 55 -9.39 9.87 7.56
C SER A 55 -10.52 8.89 7.27
N GLY A 56 -11.03 8.25 8.33
CA GLY A 56 -11.94 7.12 8.21
C GLY A 56 -11.30 5.98 7.43
N ASN A 57 -11.91 5.58 6.33
CA ASN A 57 -11.40 4.52 5.47
C ASN A 57 -10.63 5.02 4.23
N ARG A 58 -10.06 6.23 4.28
CA ARG A 58 -9.39 6.86 3.14
C ARG A 58 -8.02 7.37 3.50
N LEU A 59 -7.11 7.34 2.53
CA LEU A 59 -5.89 8.14 2.54
C LEU A 59 -6.22 9.50 1.94
N LEU A 60 -5.88 10.58 2.65
CA LEU A 60 -6.03 11.95 2.19
C LEU A 60 -4.66 12.62 2.11
N ASN A 61 -4.53 13.56 1.16
CA ASN A 61 -3.39 14.46 1.13
C ASN A 61 -3.60 15.68 2.03
N ALA A 62 -2.59 16.54 2.16
CA ALA A 62 -2.66 17.75 2.99
C ALA A 62 -3.77 18.74 2.61
N ARG A 63 -4.39 18.61 1.41
CA ARG A 63 -5.53 19.43 0.96
C ARG A 63 -6.88 18.76 1.22
N GLY A 64 -6.89 17.59 1.88
CA GLY A 64 -8.09 16.78 2.12
C GLY A 64 -8.61 16.02 0.91
N ALA A 65 -7.88 15.99 -0.20
CA ALA A 65 -8.25 15.19 -1.36
C ALA A 65 -7.83 13.73 -1.15
N GLN A 66 -8.71 12.81 -1.56
CA GLN A 66 -8.42 11.38 -1.49
C GLN A 66 -7.26 11.02 -2.43
N VAL A 67 -6.38 10.16 -1.95
CA VAL A 67 -5.27 9.59 -2.71
C VAL A 67 -5.47 8.09 -2.77
N VAL A 68 -5.42 7.53 -3.98
CA VAL A 68 -5.38 6.09 -4.22
C VAL A 68 -3.99 5.76 -4.78
N LEU A 69 -3.32 4.79 -4.17
CA LEU A 69 -1.98 4.39 -4.58
C LEU A 69 -2.08 3.25 -5.59
N HIS A 70 -1.51 3.46 -6.77
CA HIS A 70 -1.31 2.46 -7.81
C HIS A 70 0.19 2.32 -8.01
N GLY A 71 0.77 1.24 -7.51
CA GLY A 71 2.20 1.15 -7.34
C GLY A 71 2.83 -0.16 -7.76
N VAL A 72 4.10 -0.28 -7.44
CA VAL A 72 4.87 -1.51 -7.62
C VAL A 72 5.76 -1.74 -6.40
N ASP A 73 6.12 -3.01 -6.18
CA ASP A 73 7.20 -3.39 -5.27
C ASP A 73 8.52 -3.35 -6.02
N ARG A 74 9.51 -2.62 -5.51
CA ARG A 74 10.88 -2.63 -6.03
C ARG A 74 11.73 -3.54 -5.16
N SER A 75 11.65 -4.84 -5.46
CA SER A 75 12.44 -5.86 -4.77
C SER A 75 13.96 -5.67 -4.97
N GLY A 76 14.75 -6.29 -4.12
CA GLY A 76 16.21 -6.27 -4.18
C GLY A 76 16.87 -5.68 -2.95
N GLY A 77 16.21 -4.75 -2.25
CA GLY A 77 16.70 -4.20 -0.99
C GLY A 77 16.69 -5.20 0.16
N GLU A 78 15.79 -6.16 0.11
CA GLU A 78 15.61 -7.19 1.14
C GLU A 78 16.66 -8.30 1.10
N TYR A 79 17.26 -8.60 -0.07
CA TYR A 79 18.20 -9.74 -0.19
C TYR A 79 19.59 -9.37 -0.68
N ALA A 80 19.76 -8.40 -1.59
CA ALA A 80 21.04 -8.15 -2.22
C ALA A 80 22.16 -7.85 -1.21
N CYS A 81 21.86 -7.10 -0.16
CA CYS A 81 22.82 -6.71 0.87
C CYS A 81 23.27 -7.88 1.72
N VAL A 82 22.37 -8.73 2.20
CA VAL A 82 22.67 -9.86 3.08
C VAL A 82 23.33 -11.00 2.31
N GLN A 83 23.00 -11.15 1.02
CA GLN A 83 23.63 -12.12 0.13
C GLN A 83 24.97 -11.63 -0.46
N GLY A 84 25.34 -10.39 -0.22
CA GLY A 84 26.63 -9.85 -0.64
C GLY A 84 26.70 -9.42 -2.11
N TRP A 85 25.57 -9.30 -2.80
CA TRP A 85 25.53 -8.87 -4.22
C TRP A 85 25.68 -7.36 -4.39
N GLY A 86 25.27 -6.58 -3.38
CA GLY A 86 25.27 -5.12 -3.44
C GLY A 86 24.33 -4.52 -2.41
N LEU A 87 24.02 -3.25 -2.54
CA LEU A 87 22.95 -2.59 -1.78
C LEU A 87 21.57 -2.91 -2.39
N TRP A 88 21.54 -3.12 -3.70
CA TRP A 88 20.37 -3.44 -4.52
C TRP A 88 20.78 -4.42 -5.62
N ASP A 89 19.82 -5.10 -6.20
CA ASP A 89 20.00 -6.04 -7.31
C ASP A 89 19.98 -5.37 -8.70
N GLY A 90 19.65 -4.09 -8.78
CA GLY A 90 19.52 -3.37 -10.03
C GLY A 90 19.50 -1.85 -9.84
N PRO A 91 19.18 -1.07 -10.87
CA PRO A 91 19.28 0.38 -10.84
C PRO A 91 18.23 1.04 -9.96
N MET A 92 18.69 1.94 -9.08
CA MET A 92 17.88 2.82 -8.22
C MET A 92 18.10 4.26 -8.65
N ASN A 93 17.80 4.59 -9.91
CA ASN A 93 18.14 5.86 -10.52
C ASN A 93 16.95 6.53 -11.23
N GLN A 94 17.14 7.76 -11.71
CA GLN A 94 16.11 8.56 -12.38
C GLN A 94 15.51 7.83 -13.60
N SER A 95 16.31 7.06 -14.36
CA SER A 95 15.82 6.36 -15.55
C SER A 95 14.80 5.29 -15.17
N ALA A 96 15.08 4.48 -14.12
CA ALA A 96 14.16 3.47 -13.61
C ALA A 96 12.87 4.10 -13.06
N VAL A 97 12.97 5.19 -12.29
CA VAL A 97 11.80 5.92 -11.79
C VAL A 97 10.99 6.53 -12.93
N SER A 98 11.64 7.07 -13.95
CA SER A 98 10.95 7.61 -15.15
C SER A 98 10.22 6.51 -15.93
N ALA A 99 10.73 5.28 -15.94
CA ALA A 99 10.05 4.13 -16.53
C ALA A 99 8.77 3.75 -15.75
N MET A 100 8.83 3.76 -14.41
CA MET A 100 7.65 3.55 -13.55
C MET A 100 6.57 4.62 -13.81
N LYS A 101 6.95 5.89 -13.89
CA LYS A 101 6.01 6.99 -14.18
C LYS A 101 5.29 6.84 -15.52
N LYS A 102 5.92 6.24 -16.53
CA LYS A 102 5.26 5.94 -17.82
C LYS A 102 4.15 4.90 -17.71
N TRP A 103 4.07 4.17 -16.60
CA TRP A 103 2.98 3.26 -16.30
C TRP A 103 1.92 3.90 -15.38
N HIS A 104 1.99 5.22 -15.12
CA HIS A 104 1.17 5.96 -14.16
C HIS A 104 1.30 5.47 -12.71
N ILE A 105 2.44 4.86 -12.38
CA ILE A 105 2.77 4.46 -11.00
C ILE A 105 2.94 5.71 -10.15
N ASN A 106 2.32 5.76 -8.97
CA ASN A 106 2.38 6.86 -8.01
C ASN A 106 2.90 6.43 -6.62
N ALA A 107 3.20 5.15 -6.43
CA ALA A 107 3.76 4.62 -5.19
C ALA A 107 4.77 3.50 -5.48
N VAL A 108 5.78 3.37 -4.63
CA VAL A 108 6.75 2.28 -4.68
C VAL A 108 6.92 1.71 -3.27
N ARG A 109 6.62 0.42 -3.09
CA ARG A 109 6.98 -0.32 -1.88
C ARG A 109 8.41 -0.78 -2.02
N VAL A 110 9.18 -0.53 -0.98
CA VAL A 110 10.63 -0.75 -0.91
C VAL A 110 10.90 -1.77 0.19
N PRO A 111 11.02 -3.06 -0.18
CA PRO A 111 11.37 -4.12 0.75
C PRO A 111 12.74 -3.88 1.36
N LEU A 112 12.82 -3.93 2.71
CA LEU A 112 14.04 -3.72 3.47
C LEU A 112 14.48 -5.00 4.17
N ASN A 113 15.79 -5.07 4.45
CA ASN A 113 16.40 -6.11 5.24
C ASN A 113 16.76 -5.58 6.62
N GLU A 114 16.27 -6.24 7.66
CA GLU A 114 16.47 -5.87 9.05
C GLU A 114 17.96 -5.91 9.45
N ALA A 115 18.66 -7.00 9.09
CA ALA A 115 20.08 -7.17 9.40
C ALA A 115 20.96 -6.14 8.71
N CYS A 116 20.65 -5.82 7.46
CA CYS A 116 21.38 -4.80 6.69
C CYS A 116 21.17 -3.41 7.28
N TRP A 117 19.95 -3.07 7.67
CA TRP A 117 19.65 -1.77 8.30
C TRP A 117 20.27 -1.64 9.68
N ASN A 118 20.15 -2.65 10.54
CA ASN A 118 20.71 -2.66 11.88
C ASN A 118 22.25 -2.75 11.86
N GLY A 119 22.84 -3.34 10.83
CA GLY A 119 24.28 -3.37 10.62
C GLY A 119 24.94 -4.62 11.17
N GLU A 120 24.24 -5.76 11.09
CA GLU A 120 24.68 -7.03 11.65
C GLU A 120 26.05 -7.47 11.14
N SER A 121 26.83 -8.05 12.03
CA SER A 121 28.27 -8.32 11.80
C SER A 121 28.51 -9.32 10.66
N TYR A 122 27.58 -10.24 10.42
CA TYR A 122 27.68 -11.24 9.35
C TYR A 122 27.36 -10.69 7.95
N VAL A 123 26.76 -9.49 7.85
CA VAL A 123 26.55 -8.81 6.58
C VAL A 123 27.83 -8.08 6.15
N ASN A 124 28.12 -8.07 4.86
CA ASN A 124 29.28 -7.38 4.31
C ASN A 124 29.29 -5.89 4.74
N SER A 125 30.41 -5.42 5.28
CA SER A 125 30.55 -4.06 5.82
C SER A 125 30.24 -2.94 4.82
N LYS A 126 30.38 -3.22 3.51
CA LYS A 126 30.02 -2.26 2.44
C LYS A 126 28.53 -2.09 2.24
N TYR A 127 27.70 -3.09 2.66
CA TYR A 127 26.28 -3.19 2.35
C TYR A 127 25.38 -3.13 3.58
N ARG A 128 25.94 -2.83 4.76
CA ARG A 128 25.21 -2.77 6.04
C ARG A 128 25.29 -1.43 6.73
N GLY A 129 24.45 -1.23 7.73
CA GLY A 129 24.45 -0.09 8.62
C GLY A 129 24.32 1.23 7.88
N ALA A 130 25.24 2.15 8.09
CA ALA A 130 25.18 3.51 7.51
C ALA A 130 25.13 3.51 5.98
N SER A 131 25.85 2.58 5.30
CA SER A 131 25.85 2.50 3.83
C SER A 131 24.47 2.09 3.31
N TYR A 132 23.85 1.10 3.91
CA TYR A 132 22.51 0.63 3.54
C TYR A 132 21.46 1.73 3.81
N ARG A 133 21.44 2.30 5.01
CA ARG A 133 20.51 3.38 5.38
C ARG A 133 20.61 4.57 4.44
N LYS A 134 21.81 5.04 4.15
CA LYS A 134 22.04 6.16 3.20
C LYS A 134 21.52 5.84 1.80
N SER A 135 21.66 4.59 1.35
CA SER A 135 21.13 4.17 0.05
C SER A 135 19.60 4.18 0.02
N VAL A 136 18.93 3.71 1.10
CA VAL A 136 17.47 3.78 1.24
C VAL A 136 17.00 5.23 1.28
N GLU A 137 17.63 6.09 2.08
CA GLU A 137 17.32 7.53 2.15
C GLU A 137 17.44 8.21 0.78
N ALA A 138 18.49 7.89 0.03
CA ALA A 138 18.69 8.44 -1.32
C ALA A 138 17.58 8.00 -2.28
N TYR A 139 17.15 6.74 -2.19
CA TYR A 139 16.08 6.22 -3.05
C TYR A 139 14.71 6.81 -2.67
N VAL A 140 14.36 6.87 -1.40
CA VAL A 140 13.13 7.53 -0.92
C VAL A 140 13.09 8.98 -1.41
N SER A 141 14.18 9.72 -1.23
CA SER A 141 14.29 11.09 -1.72
C SER A 141 14.12 11.19 -3.23
N LEU A 142 14.63 10.22 -4.00
CA LEU A 142 14.44 10.17 -5.46
C LEU A 142 12.98 9.93 -5.81
N LEU A 143 12.29 8.98 -5.16
CA LEU A 143 10.89 8.68 -5.37
C LEU A 143 10.02 9.92 -5.08
N ASN A 144 10.20 10.51 -3.92
CA ASN A 144 9.39 11.65 -3.47
C ASN A 144 9.55 12.88 -4.37
N ARG A 145 10.77 13.17 -4.84
CA ARG A 145 10.99 14.26 -5.82
C ARG A 145 10.36 14.01 -7.19
N ASN A 146 9.99 12.77 -7.49
CA ASN A 146 9.32 12.38 -8.72
C ASN A 146 7.81 12.18 -8.53
N GLY A 147 7.24 12.53 -7.37
CA GLY A 147 5.81 12.42 -7.10
C GLY A 147 5.36 11.03 -6.66
N LEU A 148 6.28 10.12 -6.33
CA LEU A 148 5.96 8.76 -5.90
C LEU A 148 6.07 8.64 -4.39
N VAL A 149 4.99 8.14 -3.76
CA VAL A 149 4.95 7.76 -2.36
C VAL A 149 5.90 6.58 -2.13
N ALA A 150 6.71 6.62 -1.08
CA ALA A 150 7.55 5.49 -0.69
C ALA A 150 6.88 4.72 0.45
N ILE A 151 6.76 3.40 0.32
CA ILE A 151 6.29 2.50 1.38
C ILE A 151 7.50 1.68 1.82
N LEU A 152 7.96 1.88 3.03
CA LEU A 152 9.09 1.13 3.60
C LEU A 152 8.55 -0.07 4.36
N ASP A 153 9.02 -1.25 3.98
CA ASP A 153 8.56 -2.52 4.47
C ASP A 153 9.70 -3.29 5.17
N LEU A 154 9.44 -3.79 6.38
CA LEU A 154 10.31 -4.79 7.00
C LEU A 154 10.01 -6.14 6.36
N HIS A 155 10.80 -6.49 5.32
CA HIS A 155 10.53 -7.65 4.50
C HIS A 155 11.27 -8.90 5.01
N TRP A 156 12.59 -8.81 5.19
CA TRP A 156 13.39 -9.91 5.70
C TRP A 156 13.96 -9.59 7.07
N THR A 157 13.83 -10.59 7.96
CA THR A 157 14.24 -10.52 9.36
C THR A 157 15.72 -10.85 9.55
N ASP A 158 16.24 -10.47 10.71
CA ASP A 158 17.60 -10.81 11.12
C ASP A 158 17.77 -12.30 11.43
N GLY A 159 18.94 -12.82 11.07
CA GLY A 159 19.44 -14.12 11.49
C GLY A 159 18.75 -15.33 10.88
N ALA A 160 19.23 -16.51 11.28
CA ALA A 160 18.63 -17.78 10.89
C ALA A 160 17.41 -18.12 11.76
N TYR A 161 16.44 -18.77 11.17
CA TYR A 161 15.31 -19.38 11.86
C TYR A 161 15.04 -20.76 11.27
N THR A 162 15.23 -21.79 12.07
CA THR A 162 15.08 -23.20 11.66
C THR A 162 13.82 -23.85 12.23
N GLY A 163 12.89 -23.05 12.75
CA GLY A 163 11.60 -23.53 13.24
C GLY A 163 10.77 -24.16 12.11
N PRO A 164 9.73 -24.94 12.44
CA PRO A 164 8.79 -25.44 11.47
C PRO A 164 8.19 -24.25 10.68
N SER A 165 8.02 -24.42 9.40
CA SER A 165 7.46 -23.42 8.48
C SER A 165 8.41 -22.34 7.95
N ALA A 166 9.61 -22.19 8.52
CA ALA A 166 10.57 -21.23 8.00
C ALA A 166 11.83 -21.92 7.51
N GLY A 167 12.03 -22.01 6.24
CA GLY A 167 13.25 -22.57 5.64
C GLY A 167 14.51 -21.70 5.77
N CYS A 168 14.63 -20.87 6.82
CA CYS A 168 15.74 -19.93 7.02
C CYS A 168 16.93 -20.59 7.69
N SER A 169 17.56 -21.58 7.03
CA SER A 169 18.68 -22.34 7.57
C SER A 169 19.97 -21.54 7.77
N SER A 170 20.07 -20.35 7.16
CA SER A 170 21.21 -19.46 7.34
C SER A 170 20.74 -18.00 7.42
N ALA A 171 21.58 -17.15 8.00
CA ALA A 171 21.32 -15.72 8.09
C ALA A 171 21.23 -14.99 6.73
N GLN A 172 21.74 -15.63 5.67
CA GLN A 172 21.67 -15.13 4.30
C GLN A 172 20.54 -15.79 3.48
N ALA A 173 19.70 -16.61 4.10
CA ALA A 173 18.59 -17.26 3.42
C ALA A 173 17.51 -16.26 2.98
N VAL A 174 16.82 -16.62 1.89
CA VAL A 174 15.70 -15.86 1.33
C VAL A 174 14.43 -16.23 2.10
N CYS A 175 14.28 -15.75 3.31
CA CYS A 175 13.07 -15.98 4.10
C CYS A 175 12.92 -14.99 5.25
N GLN A 176 11.72 -14.91 5.77
CA GLN A 176 11.41 -14.15 6.98
C GLN A 176 10.96 -15.10 8.12
N LYS A 177 11.10 -14.65 9.35
CA LYS A 177 10.50 -15.30 10.52
C LYS A 177 8.98 -15.21 10.49
N PRO A 178 8.22 -16.11 11.16
CA PRO A 178 6.76 -16.05 11.21
C PRO A 178 6.18 -14.72 11.74
N MET A 179 6.92 -14.07 12.64
CA MET A 179 6.61 -12.78 13.23
C MET A 179 7.91 -12.00 13.45
N PRO A 180 7.86 -10.65 13.54
CA PRO A 180 9.05 -9.88 13.85
C PRO A 180 9.57 -10.25 15.24
N ASP A 181 10.89 -10.45 15.38
CA ASP A 181 11.47 -10.61 16.70
C ASP A 181 11.64 -9.26 17.41
N ARG A 182 11.55 -9.30 18.73
CA ARG A 182 11.60 -8.07 19.51
C ARG A 182 13.02 -7.47 19.60
N ALA A 183 14.03 -8.30 19.50
CA ALA A 183 15.40 -7.86 19.68
C ALA A 183 15.84 -6.91 18.57
N GLU A 184 15.49 -7.24 17.33
CA GLU A 184 15.94 -6.53 16.14
C GLU A 184 14.87 -5.65 15.50
N ALA A 185 13.59 -6.06 15.47
CA ALA A 185 12.53 -5.28 14.85
C ALA A 185 12.22 -3.96 15.58
N VAL A 186 12.37 -3.94 16.91
CA VAL A 186 12.18 -2.70 17.70
C VAL A 186 13.27 -1.67 17.42
N PRO A 187 14.58 -1.97 17.47
CA PRO A 187 15.61 -1.00 17.06
C PRO A 187 15.51 -0.63 15.57
N PHE A 188 15.20 -1.56 14.69
CA PHE A 188 14.95 -1.29 13.27
C PHE A 188 13.89 -0.20 13.10
N TRP A 189 12.67 -0.41 13.58
CA TRP A 189 11.57 0.54 13.42
C TRP A 189 11.80 1.86 14.14
N ARG A 190 12.45 1.85 15.28
CA ARG A 190 12.87 3.09 15.97
C ARG A 190 13.82 3.90 15.10
N SER A 191 14.74 3.25 14.41
CA SER A 191 15.71 3.91 13.52
C SER A 191 15.04 4.42 12.24
N VAL A 192 14.25 3.58 11.55
CA VAL A 192 13.52 3.95 10.32
C VAL A 192 12.59 5.13 10.61
N ALA A 193 11.77 5.02 11.66
CA ALA A 193 10.83 6.08 12.00
C ALA A 193 11.53 7.41 12.36
N ARG A 194 12.65 7.39 13.07
CA ARG A 194 13.44 8.62 13.35
C ARG A 194 13.98 9.25 12.07
N THR A 195 14.38 8.44 11.09
CA THR A 195 14.91 8.92 9.83
C THR A 195 13.84 9.63 9.00
N PHE A 196 12.63 9.08 8.95
CA PHE A 196 11.58 9.54 8.03
C PHE A 196 10.39 10.25 8.69
N LYS A 197 10.41 10.50 10.01
CA LYS A 197 9.29 11.10 10.77
C LYS A 197 8.83 12.49 10.33
N HIS A 198 9.60 13.17 9.50
CA HIS A 198 9.28 14.49 8.96
C HIS A 198 8.90 14.46 7.48
N ASP A 199 8.73 13.27 6.93
CA ASP A 199 8.34 13.03 5.55
C ASP A 199 7.03 12.24 5.52
N ASP A 200 5.90 12.93 5.58
CA ASP A 200 4.56 12.33 5.59
C ASP A 200 4.17 11.67 4.25
N SER A 201 5.04 11.73 3.22
CA SER A 201 4.90 10.95 1.99
C SER A 201 5.54 9.56 2.07
N VAL A 202 6.08 9.20 3.25
CA VAL A 202 6.57 7.86 3.54
C VAL A 202 5.56 7.11 4.41
N ILE A 203 5.23 5.90 4.00
CA ILE A 203 4.37 4.96 4.74
C ILE A 203 5.27 3.86 5.34
N PHE A 204 4.95 3.37 6.53
CA PHE A 204 5.64 2.27 7.18
C PHE A 204 4.80 1.01 7.16
N ASP A 205 5.22 -0.02 6.42
CA ASP A 205 4.65 -1.36 6.43
C ASP A 205 5.42 -2.20 7.45
N LEU A 206 4.81 -2.42 8.63
CA LEU A 206 5.58 -2.84 9.80
C LEU A 206 6.12 -4.27 9.72
N PHE A 207 5.53 -5.12 8.92
CA PHE A 207 6.03 -6.47 8.69
C PHE A 207 5.38 -7.07 7.45
N ASN A 208 6.18 -7.56 6.52
CA ASN A 208 5.76 -8.06 5.22
C ASN A 208 4.61 -9.08 5.28
N GLU A 209 4.87 -10.25 5.79
CA GLU A 209 3.95 -11.39 5.70
C GLU A 209 3.89 -12.19 7.01
N PRO A 210 3.08 -11.79 8.01
CA PRO A 210 2.88 -12.57 9.23
C PRO A 210 2.26 -13.93 8.96
N TYR A 211 2.82 -15.01 9.56
CA TYR A 211 2.27 -16.37 9.45
C TYR A 211 2.43 -17.20 10.75
N PRO A 212 2.14 -16.63 11.94
CA PRO A 212 2.30 -17.31 13.22
C PRO A 212 1.34 -18.48 13.42
N GLU A 213 0.25 -18.56 12.64
CA GLU A 213 -0.70 -19.68 12.66
C GLU A 213 -0.10 -20.98 12.14
N THR A 214 0.99 -20.91 11.40
CA THR A 214 1.71 -22.11 10.92
C THR A 214 2.63 -22.71 11.98
N ALA A 215 2.83 -22.01 13.11
CA ALA A 215 3.67 -22.50 14.19
C ALA A 215 3.04 -23.71 14.89
N PRO A 216 3.82 -24.75 15.27
CA PRO A 216 3.27 -25.96 15.84
C PRO A 216 2.44 -25.72 17.09
N GLY A 217 1.23 -26.25 17.11
CA GLY A 217 0.31 -26.13 18.25
C GLY A 217 -0.39 -24.78 18.37
N ALA A 218 -0.14 -23.83 17.47
CA ALA A 218 -0.85 -22.56 17.46
C ALA A 218 -2.28 -22.74 16.94
N SER A 219 -3.26 -22.25 17.69
CA SER A 219 -4.63 -22.04 17.19
C SER A 219 -4.73 -20.70 16.50
N GLU A 220 -5.73 -20.51 15.62
CA GLU A 220 -5.99 -19.23 14.96
C GLU A 220 -6.11 -18.06 15.96
N SER A 221 -6.82 -18.26 17.06
CA SER A 221 -6.97 -17.23 18.09
C SER A 221 -5.68 -16.90 18.83
N GLU A 222 -4.78 -17.87 19.01
CA GLU A 222 -3.45 -17.66 19.56
C GLU A 222 -2.55 -16.94 18.57
N ALA A 223 -2.64 -17.27 17.30
CA ALA A 223 -1.92 -16.58 16.22
C ALA A 223 -2.30 -15.10 16.16
N TRP A 224 -3.58 -14.74 16.17
CA TRP A 224 -4.04 -13.35 16.20
C TRP A 224 -3.63 -12.62 17.49
N ARG A 225 -3.62 -13.29 18.64
CA ARG A 225 -3.08 -12.70 19.88
C ARG A 225 -1.57 -12.49 19.82
N CYS A 226 -0.85 -13.44 19.25
CA CYS A 226 0.57 -13.30 18.97
C CYS A 226 0.84 -12.11 18.03
N TRP A 227 0.07 -12.02 16.96
CA TRP A 227 0.15 -10.93 16.01
C TRP A 227 -0.01 -9.55 16.69
N LEU A 228 -1.03 -9.39 17.54
CA LEU A 228 -1.26 -8.12 18.21
C LEU A 228 -0.28 -7.84 19.35
N HIS A 229 -0.11 -8.80 20.27
CA HIS A 229 0.58 -8.56 21.54
C HIS A 229 2.03 -9.02 21.56
N GLY A 230 2.39 -10.00 20.71
CA GLY A 230 3.70 -10.62 20.74
C GLY A 230 3.96 -11.41 22.03
N GLY A 231 5.20 -11.41 22.49
CA GLY A 231 5.62 -12.15 23.66
C GLY A 231 6.14 -13.53 23.33
N HIS A 232 5.96 -14.48 24.25
CA HIS A 232 6.20 -15.91 23.99
C HIS A 232 4.98 -16.48 23.27
N CYS A 233 5.10 -16.68 21.96
CA CYS A 233 4.03 -17.22 21.14
C CYS A 233 4.17 -18.74 21.00
N THR A 234 3.05 -19.47 20.95
CA THR A 234 3.00 -20.92 20.78
C THR A 234 3.79 -21.34 19.55
N GLY A 235 4.72 -22.27 19.70
CA GLY A 235 5.53 -22.82 18.61
C GLY A 235 6.61 -21.90 18.03
N ILE A 236 6.79 -20.69 18.57
CA ILE A 236 7.82 -19.73 18.17
C ILE A 236 8.90 -19.64 19.25
N SER A 237 10.15 -19.85 18.87
CA SER A 237 11.27 -20.02 19.82
C SER A 237 11.90 -18.71 20.32
N TYR A 238 11.51 -17.58 19.74
CA TYR A 238 12.04 -16.26 20.11
C TYR A 238 10.93 -15.36 20.70
N TYR A 239 11.30 -14.26 21.32
CA TYR A 239 10.35 -13.29 21.85
C TYR A 239 9.83 -12.38 20.73
N VAL A 240 8.57 -12.48 20.43
CA VAL A 240 7.90 -11.77 19.32
C VAL A 240 7.62 -10.32 19.66
N ALA A 241 7.91 -9.41 18.74
CA ALA A 241 7.36 -8.06 18.76
C ALA A 241 5.96 -8.09 18.13
N GLY A 242 4.91 -7.99 18.93
CA GLY A 242 3.55 -7.84 18.38
C GLY A 242 3.36 -6.50 17.69
N MET A 243 2.37 -6.39 16.81
CA MET A 243 2.10 -5.17 16.04
C MET A 243 1.84 -3.96 16.94
N GLN A 244 1.20 -4.14 18.11
CA GLN A 244 1.06 -3.05 19.09
C GLN A 244 2.41 -2.51 19.59
N THR A 245 3.39 -3.40 19.82
CA THR A 245 4.74 -3.00 20.22
C THR A 245 5.42 -2.19 19.11
N LEU A 246 5.27 -2.59 17.85
CA LEU A 246 5.87 -1.89 16.71
C LEU A 246 5.20 -0.52 16.47
N VAL A 247 3.87 -0.45 16.51
CA VAL A 247 3.12 0.83 16.45
C VAL A 247 3.62 1.79 17.55
N ASN A 248 3.67 1.33 18.79
CA ASN A 248 4.16 2.12 19.91
C ASN A 248 5.61 2.57 19.72
N THR A 249 6.46 1.71 19.12
CA THR A 249 7.86 2.01 18.83
C THR A 249 7.98 3.15 17.82
N VAL A 250 7.19 3.10 16.74
CA VAL A 250 7.14 4.17 15.72
C VAL A 250 6.65 5.47 16.35
N ARG A 251 5.52 5.45 17.05
CA ARG A 251 4.90 6.64 17.66
C ARG A 251 5.77 7.27 18.76
N ALA A 252 6.52 6.48 19.52
CA ALA A 252 7.47 6.97 20.51
C ALA A 252 8.63 7.79 19.91
N THR A 253 8.85 7.76 18.59
CA THR A 253 9.81 8.63 17.90
C THR A 253 9.25 10.01 17.55
N GLY A 254 7.94 10.20 17.70
CA GLY A 254 7.20 11.37 17.23
C GLY A 254 6.79 11.28 15.74
N ALA A 255 7.00 10.15 15.09
CA ALA A 255 6.57 9.92 13.71
C ALA A 255 5.04 9.80 13.66
N LYS A 256 4.43 10.55 12.73
CA LYS A 256 2.98 10.53 12.45
C LYS A 256 2.63 9.85 11.12
N ASN A 257 3.61 9.34 10.42
CA ASN A 257 3.45 8.63 9.15
C ASN A 257 2.33 7.60 9.21
N VAL A 258 1.67 7.35 8.09
CA VAL A 258 0.74 6.23 7.94
C VAL A 258 1.49 4.92 8.21
N ILE A 259 0.86 4.04 8.99
CA ILE A 259 1.37 2.71 9.27
C ILE A 259 0.47 1.69 8.60
N MET A 260 1.05 0.75 7.83
CA MET A 260 0.39 -0.40 7.26
C MET A 260 0.62 -1.64 8.12
N LEU A 261 -0.39 -2.50 8.20
CA LEU A 261 -0.33 -3.76 8.96
C LEU A 261 -0.99 -4.89 8.17
N GLY A 262 -0.19 -5.86 7.75
CA GLY A 262 -0.66 -7.10 7.13
C GLY A 262 -1.35 -8.01 8.15
N GLY A 263 -2.36 -8.77 7.72
CA GLY A 263 -3.00 -9.79 8.55
C GLY A 263 -2.18 -11.08 8.62
N LEU A 264 -2.82 -12.19 8.97
CA LEU A 264 -2.20 -13.52 9.00
C LEU A 264 -2.12 -14.15 7.61
N GLY A 265 -1.65 -15.37 7.52
CA GLY A 265 -1.62 -16.16 6.30
C GLY A 265 -0.81 -15.49 5.19
N TYR A 266 0.38 -15.00 5.51
CA TYR A 266 1.22 -14.22 4.58
C TYR A 266 0.50 -12.94 4.10
N ALA A 267 -0.07 -12.18 5.05
CA ALA A 267 -0.85 -10.97 4.83
C ALA A 267 -2.13 -11.17 3.98
N SER A 268 -2.55 -12.42 3.71
CA SER A 268 -3.74 -12.70 2.89
C SER A 268 -5.03 -12.83 3.71
N ASP A 269 -4.95 -13.09 5.02
CA ASP A 269 -6.10 -13.23 5.91
C ASP A 269 -6.37 -11.95 6.72
N LEU A 270 -7.46 -11.27 6.42
CA LEU A 270 -7.95 -10.10 7.16
C LEU A 270 -9.22 -10.40 7.98
N SER A 271 -9.58 -11.67 8.17
CA SER A 271 -10.85 -12.09 8.78
C SER A 271 -11.09 -11.51 10.17
N GLN A 272 -10.05 -11.34 10.97
CA GLN A 272 -10.13 -10.77 12.31
C GLN A 272 -9.29 -9.49 12.51
N TRP A 273 -8.81 -8.89 11.45
CA TRP A 273 -7.97 -7.70 11.51
C TRP A 273 -8.61 -6.59 12.35
N LEU A 274 -9.89 -6.26 12.10
CA LEU A 274 -10.62 -5.23 12.85
C LEU A 274 -10.82 -5.56 14.33
N ARG A 275 -10.85 -6.84 14.70
CA ARG A 275 -10.96 -7.26 16.10
C ARG A 275 -9.66 -7.09 16.85
N TYR A 276 -8.54 -7.25 16.13
CA TYR A 276 -7.19 -7.19 16.69
C TYR A 276 -6.46 -5.92 16.25
N GLU A 277 -7.16 -4.91 15.73
CA GLU A 277 -6.56 -3.63 15.33
C GLU A 277 -5.77 -3.02 16.50
N PRO A 278 -4.47 -2.70 16.31
CA PRO A 278 -3.69 -2.03 17.35
C PRO A 278 -4.23 -0.64 17.67
N ALA A 279 -4.11 -0.24 18.92
CA ALA A 279 -4.37 1.14 19.31
C ALA A 279 -3.27 2.06 18.74
N ASP A 280 -3.68 3.10 18.03
CA ASP A 280 -2.79 4.14 17.52
C ASP A 280 -3.28 5.51 17.99
N PRO A 281 -2.50 6.27 18.79
CA PRO A 281 -2.91 7.59 19.27
C PRO A 281 -3.08 8.63 18.15
N ASP A 282 -2.43 8.42 17.00
CA ASP A 282 -2.55 9.32 15.85
C ASP A 282 -3.66 8.90 14.87
N HIS A 283 -4.35 7.77 15.12
CA HIS A 283 -5.41 7.22 14.26
C HIS A 283 -5.00 7.13 12.78
N ASN A 284 -3.77 6.72 12.52
CA ASN A 284 -3.16 6.78 11.19
C ASN A 284 -2.72 5.39 10.68
N LEU A 285 -3.60 4.37 10.90
CA LEU A 285 -3.39 2.99 10.47
C LEU A 285 -4.11 2.68 9.17
N ALA A 286 -3.49 1.85 8.34
CA ALA A 286 -4.06 1.22 7.15
C ALA A 286 -3.88 -0.31 7.24
N ALA A 287 -4.83 -1.06 6.69
CA ALA A 287 -4.66 -2.50 6.52
C ALA A 287 -3.81 -2.79 5.27
N SER A 288 -2.85 -3.70 5.40
CA SER A 288 -2.10 -4.28 4.28
C SER A 288 -2.69 -5.63 3.90
N TRP A 289 -2.74 -5.94 2.61
CA TRP A 289 -3.24 -7.20 2.10
C TRP A 289 -2.40 -7.69 0.93
N HIS A 290 -2.08 -9.01 0.92
CA HIS A 290 -1.38 -9.63 -0.19
C HIS A 290 -2.32 -10.59 -0.92
N ALA A 291 -2.38 -10.47 -2.24
CA ALA A 291 -3.33 -11.21 -3.08
C ALA A 291 -2.65 -11.77 -4.33
N TYR A 292 -2.51 -13.09 -4.35
CA TYR A 292 -1.93 -13.85 -5.44
C TYR A 292 -2.89 -14.93 -5.94
N ASN A 293 -2.78 -15.33 -7.22
CA ASN A 293 -3.60 -16.40 -7.79
C ASN A 293 -3.42 -17.75 -7.08
N PHE A 294 -2.34 -17.91 -6.33
CA PHE A 294 -2.01 -19.08 -5.50
C PHE A 294 -2.17 -18.85 -3.98
N GLY A 295 -2.56 -17.65 -3.56
CA GLY A 295 -2.69 -17.26 -2.14
C GLY A 295 -3.96 -17.78 -1.47
N GLY A 296 -4.03 -17.62 -0.15
CA GLY A 296 -5.17 -18.11 0.67
C GLY A 296 -6.51 -17.45 0.35
N CYS A 297 -6.51 -16.16 0.04
CA CYS A 297 -7.71 -15.37 -0.28
C CYS A 297 -7.76 -14.95 -1.75
N HIS A 298 -7.62 -15.92 -2.67
CA HIS A 298 -7.55 -15.66 -4.11
C HIS A 298 -8.90 -15.56 -4.83
N VAL A 299 -10.01 -15.88 -4.16
CA VAL A 299 -11.33 -15.90 -4.80
C VAL A 299 -12.21 -14.73 -4.35
N ARG A 300 -13.06 -14.26 -5.27
CA ARG A 300 -13.95 -13.10 -5.03
C ARG A 300 -14.86 -13.25 -3.81
N ALA A 301 -15.25 -14.48 -3.47
CA ALA A 301 -16.04 -14.75 -2.27
C ALA A 301 -15.25 -14.35 -1.00
N CYS A 302 -13.96 -14.68 -0.94
CA CYS A 302 -13.09 -14.28 0.17
C CYS A 302 -12.89 -12.76 0.17
N TRP A 303 -12.64 -12.12 -0.96
CA TRP A 303 -12.51 -10.65 -1.03
C TRP A 303 -13.74 -9.95 -0.44
N ASN A 304 -14.94 -10.43 -0.79
CA ASN A 304 -16.18 -9.86 -0.28
C ASN A 304 -16.43 -10.17 1.21
N GLY A 305 -16.03 -11.34 1.68
CA GLY A 305 -16.26 -11.82 3.05
C GLY A 305 -15.26 -11.29 4.07
N GLN A 306 -13.98 -11.23 3.72
CA GLN A 306 -12.91 -10.87 4.65
C GLN A 306 -12.34 -9.47 4.42
N VAL A 307 -12.09 -9.09 3.15
CA VAL A 307 -11.38 -7.85 2.83
C VAL A 307 -12.33 -6.66 2.76
N ALA A 308 -13.50 -6.80 2.13
CA ALA A 308 -14.46 -5.70 2.01
C ALA A 308 -14.98 -5.16 3.36
N PRO A 309 -15.18 -5.95 4.43
CA PRO A 309 -15.48 -5.41 5.76
C PRO A 309 -14.40 -4.46 6.28
N VAL A 310 -13.12 -4.78 6.06
CA VAL A 310 -11.97 -3.96 6.49
C VAL A 310 -11.92 -2.66 5.71
N ILE A 311 -12.05 -2.70 4.37
CA ILE A 311 -12.07 -1.50 3.51
C ILE A 311 -13.15 -0.48 3.95
N ARG A 312 -14.26 -0.94 4.52
CA ARG A 312 -15.32 -0.04 5.01
C ARG A 312 -14.95 0.71 6.30
N LYS A 313 -13.88 0.34 6.97
CA LYS A 313 -13.49 0.88 8.29
C LYS A 313 -12.17 1.62 8.27
N VAL A 314 -11.18 1.07 7.59
CA VAL A 314 -9.82 1.64 7.47
C VAL A 314 -9.39 1.65 6.00
N PRO A 315 -8.42 2.49 5.60
CA PRO A 315 -7.85 2.39 4.27
C PRO A 315 -7.24 1.00 4.05
N LEU A 316 -7.44 0.43 2.86
CA LEU A 316 -6.73 -0.77 2.44
C LEU A 316 -5.67 -0.39 1.43
N ILE A 317 -4.46 -0.89 1.64
CA ILE A 317 -3.39 -0.91 0.66
C ILE A 317 -3.06 -2.38 0.41
N ALA A 318 -3.45 -2.94 -0.74
CA ALA A 318 -2.95 -4.25 -1.12
C ALA A 318 -1.45 -4.10 -1.43
N GLY A 319 -0.63 -4.41 -0.41
CA GLY A 319 0.82 -4.22 -0.44
C GLY A 319 1.48 -5.01 -1.54
N GLU A 320 0.90 -6.18 -1.86
CA GLU A 320 1.33 -7.01 -2.99
C GLU A 320 0.11 -7.60 -3.71
N ILE A 321 0.09 -7.48 -5.03
CA ILE A 321 -0.78 -8.27 -5.90
C ILE A 321 0.06 -8.90 -7.01
N GLY A 322 -0.30 -10.12 -7.44
CA GLY A 322 0.45 -10.78 -8.51
C GLY A 322 -0.13 -12.09 -8.97
N GLU A 323 0.43 -12.59 -10.07
CA GLU A 323 0.20 -13.96 -10.59
C GLU A 323 1.51 -14.54 -11.12
N ASN A 324 1.64 -15.87 -11.07
CA ASN A 324 2.88 -16.58 -11.35
C ASN A 324 2.84 -17.42 -12.65
N ASP A 325 1.85 -17.21 -13.50
CA ASP A 325 1.64 -17.94 -14.76
C ASP A 325 1.82 -17.09 -16.02
N CYS A 326 2.31 -15.86 -15.86
CA CYS A 326 2.48 -14.86 -16.94
C CYS A 326 1.18 -14.35 -17.56
N ALA A 327 0.02 -14.72 -17.03
CA ALA A 327 -1.28 -14.22 -17.47
C ALA A 327 -1.66 -12.92 -16.76
N ASP A 328 -2.87 -12.44 -16.96
CA ASP A 328 -3.44 -11.27 -16.28
C ASP A 328 -4.93 -11.47 -15.92
N ASP A 329 -5.40 -12.71 -16.03
CA ASP A 329 -6.80 -13.08 -15.82
C ASP A 329 -7.19 -13.10 -14.33
N TYR A 330 -6.22 -13.22 -13.42
CA TYR A 330 -6.44 -13.04 -11.99
C TYR A 330 -6.38 -11.58 -11.57
N ILE A 331 -5.34 -10.83 -11.98
CA ILE A 331 -5.16 -9.45 -11.48
C ILE A 331 -6.19 -8.49 -12.08
N ASN A 332 -6.65 -8.68 -13.32
CA ASN A 332 -7.61 -7.78 -13.95
C ASN A 332 -8.93 -7.67 -13.17
N PRO A 333 -9.64 -8.76 -12.82
CA PRO A 333 -10.83 -8.67 -11.97
C PRO A 333 -10.53 -8.23 -10.53
N LEU A 334 -9.32 -8.49 -10.01
CA LEU A 334 -8.90 -8.05 -8.69
C LEU A 334 -8.72 -6.52 -8.65
N MET A 335 -7.98 -5.95 -9.61
CA MET A 335 -7.79 -4.51 -9.72
C MET A 335 -9.11 -3.77 -9.88
N ALA A 336 -9.99 -4.24 -10.79
CA ALA A 336 -11.33 -3.69 -10.95
C ALA A 336 -12.16 -3.74 -9.65
N TRP A 337 -11.99 -4.80 -8.84
CA TRP A 337 -12.66 -4.92 -7.55
C TRP A 337 -12.12 -3.95 -6.50
N LEU A 338 -10.82 -3.70 -6.49
CA LEU A 338 -10.14 -2.74 -5.61
C LEU A 338 -10.50 -1.29 -6.00
N ASP A 339 -10.44 -0.96 -7.30
CA ASP A 339 -10.79 0.37 -7.83
C ASP A 339 -12.23 0.77 -7.50
N ALA A 340 -13.18 -0.17 -7.64
CA ALA A 340 -14.58 0.05 -7.28
C ALA A 340 -14.79 0.41 -5.79
N ARG A 341 -13.73 0.25 -4.96
CA ARG A 341 -13.72 0.54 -3.53
C ARG A 341 -12.73 1.64 -3.16
N SER A 342 -12.07 2.23 -4.15
CA SER A 342 -10.98 3.21 -3.96
C SER A 342 -9.88 2.67 -3.03
N ALA A 343 -9.62 1.38 -3.09
CA ALA A 343 -8.53 0.74 -2.37
C ALA A 343 -7.23 0.83 -3.18
N SER A 344 -6.13 1.04 -2.49
CA SER A 344 -4.80 1.11 -3.09
C SER A 344 -4.22 -0.27 -3.33
N TYR A 345 -3.34 -0.42 -4.34
CA TYR A 345 -2.64 -1.67 -4.61
C TYR A 345 -1.28 -1.45 -5.28
N LEU A 346 -0.36 -2.37 -5.00
CA LEU A 346 0.97 -2.42 -5.59
C LEU A 346 1.22 -3.83 -6.14
N ALA A 347 1.85 -3.92 -7.31
CA ALA A 347 2.12 -5.22 -7.91
C ALA A 347 3.56 -5.67 -7.61
N TRP A 348 3.70 -6.91 -7.19
CA TRP A 348 4.98 -7.60 -7.06
C TRP A 348 5.37 -8.17 -8.43
N ALA A 349 6.55 -7.88 -9.03
CA ALA A 349 7.49 -6.87 -8.61
C ALA A 349 8.13 -6.16 -9.81
N TRP A 350 8.57 -4.94 -9.63
CA TRP A 350 9.40 -4.21 -10.59
C TRP A 350 10.84 -4.73 -10.51
N ASN A 351 11.04 -5.91 -11.04
CA ASN A 351 12.29 -6.65 -11.06
C ASN A 351 12.46 -7.32 -12.43
N ALA A 352 13.66 -7.27 -13.00
CA ALA A 352 13.97 -7.83 -14.30
C ALA A 352 14.77 -9.15 -14.24
N ASP A 353 15.13 -9.61 -13.04
CA ASP A 353 15.98 -10.79 -12.86
C ASP A 353 15.18 -12.11 -12.82
N PHE A 354 13.84 -12.00 -12.70
CA PHE A 354 12.92 -13.14 -12.76
C PHE A 354 12.09 -13.09 -14.04
N SER A 355 11.81 -14.25 -14.62
CA SER A 355 10.75 -14.36 -15.64
C SER A 355 9.39 -14.46 -14.96
N CYS A 356 8.32 -14.00 -15.61
CA CYS A 356 6.98 -14.11 -15.05
C CYS A 356 6.50 -15.56 -14.83
N GLY A 357 7.14 -16.55 -15.45
CA GLY A 357 6.87 -17.98 -15.19
C GLY A 357 7.66 -18.57 -14.02
N SER A 358 8.63 -17.84 -13.45
CA SER A 358 9.40 -18.25 -12.25
C SER A 358 9.06 -17.41 -11.02
N GLY A 359 8.27 -16.35 -11.21
CA GLY A 359 7.81 -15.43 -10.17
C GLY A 359 7.03 -14.29 -10.80
N PRO A 360 6.21 -13.57 -10.06
CA PRO A 360 5.35 -12.52 -10.63
C PRO A 360 6.15 -11.25 -10.96
N SER A 361 7.01 -11.32 -11.97
CA SER A 361 7.79 -10.17 -12.47
C SER A 361 7.00 -9.34 -13.47
N LEU A 362 7.00 -8.02 -13.29
CA LEU A 362 6.31 -7.07 -14.14
C LEU A 362 7.10 -6.70 -15.40
N ILE A 363 8.42 -6.75 -15.33
CA ILE A 363 9.30 -6.19 -16.37
C ILE A 363 10.37 -7.18 -16.82
N THR A 364 10.77 -7.06 -18.09
CA THR A 364 11.89 -7.81 -18.66
C THR A 364 13.21 -7.03 -18.65
N ASN A 365 13.14 -5.72 -18.35
CA ASN A 365 14.29 -4.84 -18.16
C ASN A 365 13.87 -3.57 -17.41
N TYR A 366 14.81 -2.89 -16.79
CA TYR A 366 14.55 -1.68 -16.00
C TYR A 366 14.20 -0.42 -16.81
N HIS A 367 14.10 -0.52 -18.14
CA HIS A 367 13.49 0.52 -18.98
C HIS A 367 11.96 0.40 -19.05
N GLY A 368 11.39 -0.62 -18.38
CA GLY A 368 9.96 -0.83 -18.25
C GLY A 368 9.31 -1.57 -19.42
N SER A 369 10.05 -2.43 -20.11
CA SER A 369 9.45 -3.39 -21.06
C SER A 369 8.68 -4.43 -20.26
N PRO A 370 7.35 -4.61 -20.50
CA PRO A 370 6.54 -5.49 -19.66
C PRO A 370 6.78 -6.97 -19.99
N THR A 371 6.52 -7.83 -19.01
CA THR A 371 6.24 -9.27 -19.18
C THR A 371 4.79 -9.46 -19.65
N GLY A 372 4.32 -10.69 -19.78
CA GLY A 372 2.89 -10.98 -20.02
C GLY A 372 2.02 -10.42 -18.89
N PHE A 373 2.31 -10.79 -17.64
CA PHE A 373 1.70 -10.24 -16.42
C PHE A 373 1.79 -8.71 -16.35
N GLY A 374 2.98 -8.16 -16.58
CA GLY A 374 3.20 -6.71 -16.56
C GLY A 374 2.44 -5.95 -17.64
N SER A 375 2.11 -6.59 -18.77
CA SER A 375 1.31 -5.98 -19.85
C SER A 375 -0.12 -5.71 -19.40
N GLY A 376 -0.77 -6.68 -18.75
CA GLY A 376 -2.11 -6.52 -18.18
C GLY A 376 -2.12 -5.43 -17.11
N TYR A 377 -1.18 -5.49 -16.13
CA TYR A 377 -1.07 -4.48 -15.08
C TYR A 377 -0.90 -3.07 -15.65
N ARG A 378 0.06 -2.89 -16.57
CA ARG A 378 0.30 -1.60 -17.24
C ARG A 378 -0.92 -1.10 -17.99
N ALA A 379 -1.58 -1.96 -18.77
CA ALA A 379 -2.76 -1.59 -19.55
C ALA A 379 -3.88 -1.08 -18.64
N HIS A 380 -4.09 -1.75 -17.52
CA HIS A 380 -5.07 -1.35 -16.51
C HIS A 380 -4.74 0.04 -15.95
N LEU A 381 -3.52 0.28 -15.46
CA LEU A 381 -3.13 1.58 -14.90
C LEU A 381 -3.28 2.72 -15.92
N LEU A 382 -2.93 2.49 -17.19
CA LEU A 382 -3.09 3.47 -18.25
C LEU A 382 -4.56 3.75 -18.60
N SER A 383 -5.48 2.84 -18.27
CA SER A 383 -6.92 3.01 -18.48
C SER A 383 -7.57 3.86 -17.38
N LEU A 384 -6.96 3.94 -16.20
CA LEU A 384 -7.46 4.78 -15.11
C LEU A 384 -7.27 6.25 -15.51
N ARG A 385 -8.35 7.00 -15.50
CA ARG A 385 -8.28 8.44 -15.81
C ARG A 385 -7.52 9.14 -14.68
N SER A 386 -6.45 9.82 -15.05
CA SER A 386 -5.70 10.74 -14.20
C SER A 386 -6.55 11.94 -13.77
#